data_4e7a2e0c044d37f63e4e99edb9322c79
#
_entry.id   4e7a2e0c044d37f63e4e99edb9322c79
#
_cell.length_a   1.000
_cell.length_b   1.000
_cell.length_c   1.000
_cell.angle_alpha   90.00
_cell.angle_beta   90.00
_cell.angle_gamma   90.00
#
_symmetry.space_group_name_H-M   'P 1'
#
loop_
_entity.id
_entity.type
_entity.pdbx_description
1 polymer ?
#
loop_
_entity_poly.entity_id
_entity_poly.type
_entity_poly.pdbx_seq_one_letter_code
_entity_poly.pdbx_strand_id
1 'polypeptide(L)'
;MAFVLKDRVKETSTTTGTGTFTLGGASPGYQGFSTVGNANTTFYSIVMGTEWENGVGTYTSSGSALSRDTVLSSSNSGNLVNFSAGTKDVFINYPAGRAAAYDTPSQSTGAFHVTVGTTAQRPTGAVGMIRYNTTESQYEVYNGSDWKYFAQASYPYSVEYLVIAGGGGGGWDRGGGGGAGGFRTASGFSLSSGTQYTVTVGAGGAGGTGSGTSNPGLVGNNSVFSTITSNGGGGGSNAEGPDAGSGGSGAGAAGSPCPATGGSGTAGQGNNGGDSGVGGPNYGAAGGGGAGATGSNGATGSGGNGGNGTASSISGSSVTYAGGGGGGTYDGGTVGNGGSGGGGNAGASGGGNGSSGTANTGGGGGGGSTNGSATVRGTGGAGGSGIVIIRYLGAQRGTGGTVTSSGGYTIHTFTTSGTYTA
;
A
#
# COMPACT_ATOMS: atom_id res chain seq x y z
N MET A 1 -9.82 -51.81 8.29
CA MET A 1 -8.64 -51.95 7.38
C MET A 1 -7.82 -50.66 7.50
N ALA A 2 -6.61 -50.75 8.02
CA ALA A 2 -5.71 -49.64 8.17
C ALA A 2 -4.49 -49.83 7.27
N PHE A 3 -3.85 -48.73 6.82
CA PHE A 3 -2.55 -48.77 6.16
C PHE A 3 -1.47 -48.74 7.26
N VAL A 4 -0.60 -49.75 7.31
CA VAL A 4 0.37 -49.97 8.40
C VAL A 4 1.76 -50.15 7.81
N LEU A 5 2.72 -49.33 8.23
CA LEU A 5 4.14 -49.52 7.98
C LEU A 5 4.82 -50.07 9.22
N LYS A 6 5.75 -51.01 9.04
CA LYS A 6 6.57 -51.59 10.09
C LYS A 6 8.01 -51.66 9.65
N ASP A 7 8.91 -51.41 10.56
CA ASP A 7 10.34 -51.49 10.30
C ASP A 7 10.83 -52.95 10.32
N ARG A 8 11.81 -53.26 9.45
CA ARG A 8 12.50 -54.54 9.45
C ARG A 8 11.56 -55.75 9.31
N VAL A 9 10.53 -55.65 8.45
CA VAL A 9 9.68 -56.80 8.12
C VAL A 9 10.22 -57.46 6.87
N LYS A 10 10.54 -58.76 6.98
CA LYS A 10 10.98 -59.60 5.85
C LYS A 10 10.63 -61.07 6.10
N GLU A 11 10.00 -61.64 5.11
CA GLU A 11 9.74 -63.09 5.05
C GLU A 11 10.17 -63.65 3.72
N THR A 12 10.17 -64.98 3.56
CA THR A 12 10.35 -65.62 2.28
C THR A 12 9.05 -66.22 1.75
N SER A 13 8.97 -66.44 0.44
CA SER A 13 7.84 -67.15 -0.17
C SER A 13 8.31 -68.03 -1.34
N THR A 14 7.72 -69.19 -1.50
CA THR A 14 7.90 -70.05 -2.68
C THR A 14 6.75 -69.96 -3.68
N THR A 15 5.75 -69.11 -3.40
CA THR A 15 4.56 -68.94 -4.25
C THR A 15 4.95 -68.53 -5.66
N THR A 16 4.36 -69.16 -6.66
CA THR A 16 4.55 -68.86 -8.10
C THR A 16 3.30 -68.17 -8.69
N GLY A 17 3.47 -67.58 -9.86
CA GLY A 17 2.32 -67.00 -10.57
C GLY A 17 2.02 -65.56 -10.18
N THR A 18 0.78 -65.14 -10.47
CA THR A 18 0.28 -63.78 -10.25
C THR A 18 -0.60 -63.63 -9.01
N GLY A 19 -0.84 -64.70 -8.27
CA GLY A 19 -1.75 -64.76 -7.12
C GLY A 19 -1.21 -64.16 -5.82
N THR A 20 -1.99 -64.37 -4.74
CA THR A 20 -1.61 -64.06 -3.37
C THR A 20 -0.43 -64.88 -2.93
N PHE A 21 0.51 -64.32 -2.21
CA PHE A 21 1.70 -64.94 -1.69
C PHE A 21 1.46 -65.59 -0.33
N THR A 22 1.77 -66.86 -0.17
CA THR A 22 1.90 -67.49 1.14
C THR A 22 3.28 -67.18 1.69
N LEU A 23 3.36 -66.62 2.88
CA LEU A 23 4.58 -66.19 3.54
C LEU A 23 5.13 -67.31 4.43
N GLY A 24 6.43 -67.49 4.44
CA GLY A 24 7.11 -68.63 5.12
C GLY A 24 7.61 -68.32 6.52
N GLY A 25 7.25 -67.20 7.10
CA GLY A 25 7.69 -66.73 8.42
C GLY A 25 8.91 -65.80 8.34
N ALA A 26 9.17 -65.12 9.46
CA ALA A 26 10.19 -64.07 9.54
C ALA A 26 11.60 -64.57 9.22
N SER A 27 12.32 -63.87 8.36
CA SER A 27 13.74 -64.09 8.10
C SER A 27 14.57 -63.80 9.38
N PRO A 28 15.73 -64.46 9.59
CA PRO A 28 16.57 -64.19 10.74
C PRO A 28 16.91 -62.72 10.91
N GLY A 29 16.66 -62.17 12.07
CA GLY A 29 16.88 -60.77 12.39
C GLY A 29 15.82 -59.79 11.88
N TYR A 30 14.71 -60.28 11.31
CA TYR A 30 13.58 -59.50 10.82
C TYR A 30 12.31 -59.86 11.60
N GLN A 31 11.29 -58.96 11.49
CA GLN A 31 9.92 -59.23 11.94
C GLN A 31 9.12 -59.88 10.80
N GLY A 32 8.06 -60.59 11.18
CA GLY A 32 7.11 -61.15 10.20
C GLY A 32 6.03 -60.15 9.82
N PHE A 33 5.34 -60.39 8.70
CA PHE A 33 4.19 -59.59 8.25
C PHE A 33 3.03 -59.65 9.22
N SER A 34 2.99 -60.61 10.18
CA SER A 34 2.01 -60.63 11.27
C SER A 34 1.99 -59.33 12.08
N THR A 35 3.06 -58.57 12.13
CA THR A 35 3.15 -57.25 12.78
C THR A 35 2.32 -56.17 12.09
N VAL A 36 1.96 -56.35 10.81
CA VAL A 36 1.04 -55.50 10.08
C VAL A 36 -0.37 -55.60 10.64
N GLY A 37 -0.73 -56.77 11.17
CA GLY A 37 -2.06 -57.07 11.69
C GLY A 37 -3.03 -57.55 10.60
N ASN A 38 -3.97 -58.42 11.01
CA ASN A 38 -4.92 -59.03 10.07
C ASN A 38 -5.80 -57.99 9.35
N ALA A 39 -6.02 -58.19 8.05
CA ALA A 39 -6.81 -57.36 7.14
C ALA A 39 -6.32 -55.90 7.00
N ASN A 40 -5.09 -55.60 7.40
CA ASN A 40 -4.47 -54.31 7.14
C ASN A 40 -3.63 -54.34 5.88
N THR A 41 -3.50 -53.19 5.23
CA THR A 41 -2.70 -52.98 4.04
C THR A 41 -1.31 -52.45 4.38
N THR A 42 -0.33 -52.75 3.56
CA THR A 42 1.05 -52.27 3.68
C THR A 42 1.70 -52.16 2.32
N PHE A 43 2.82 -51.44 2.22
CA PHE A 43 3.70 -51.57 1.05
C PHE A 43 4.45 -52.90 1.12
N TYR A 44 4.71 -53.48 -0.04
CA TYR A 44 5.58 -54.66 -0.18
C TYR A 44 6.57 -54.50 -1.31
N SER A 45 7.68 -55.18 -1.18
CA SER A 45 8.59 -55.52 -2.27
C SER A 45 8.78 -57.03 -2.32
N ILE A 46 8.67 -57.62 -3.50
CA ILE A 46 8.94 -59.01 -3.78
C ILE A 46 10.10 -59.09 -4.76
N VAL A 47 11.15 -59.90 -4.47
CA VAL A 47 12.34 -59.95 -5.32
C VAL A 47 12.80 -61.42 -5.45
N MET A 48 13.10 -61.82 -6.71
CA MET A 48 13.80 -63.06 -7.03
C MET A 48 14.65 -62.88 -8.30
N GLY A 49 15.94 -62.69 -8.16
CA GLY A 49 16.82 -62.43 -9.28
C GLY A 49 16.43 -61.17 -10.06
N THR A 50 16.04 -61.33 -11.33
CA THR A 50 15.58 -60.23 -12.20
C THR A 50 14.07 -60.00 -12.10
N GLU A 51 13.31 -60.87 -11.45
CA GLU A 51 11.90 -60.71 -11.22
C GLU A 51 11.67 -59.90 -9.93
N TRP A 52 11.00 -58.77 -10.02
CA TRP A 52 10.70 -57.95 -8.87
C TRP A 52 9.40 -57.18 -9.03
N GLU A 53 8.75 -56.88 -7.90
CA GLU A 53 7.52 -56.13 -7.85
C GLU A 53 7.42 -55.34 -6.54
N ASN A 54 7.02 -54.06 -6.65
CA ASN A 54 6.66 -53.21 -5.52
C ASN A 54 5.17 -52.86 -5.59
N GLY A 55 4.48 -52.92 -4.49
CA GLY A 55 3.06 -52.69 -4.48
C GLY A 55 2.45 -52.37 -3.11
N VAL A 56 1.13 -52.32 -3.09
CA VAL A 56 0.31 -52.35 -1.90
C VAL A 56 -0.41 -53.68 -1.81
N GLY A 57 -0.37 -54.30 -0.66
CA GLY A 57 -1.05 -55.58 -0.41
C GLY A 57 -1.68 -55.62 0.97
N THR A 58 -2.64 -56.53 1.12
CA THR A 58 -3.35 -56.80 2.36
C THR A 58 -2.79 -58.07 3.01
N TYR A 59 -2.38 -57.95 4.28
CA TYR A 59 -1.97 -59.13 5.05
C TYR A 59 -3.17 -59.84 5.66
N THR A 60 -3.25 -61.14 5.48
CA THR A 60 -4.26 -62.01 6.06
C THR A 60 -3.57 -63.02 6.96
N SER A 61 -3.93 -63.01 8.26
CA SER A 61 -3.32 -63.89 9.28
C SER A 61 -3.65 -65.38 9.06
N SER A 62 -4.84 -65.67 8.53
CA SER A 62 -5.24 -67.00 8.13
C SER A 62 -4.42 -67.42 6.92
N GLY A 63 -3.50 -68.40 7.13
CA GLY A 63 -2.58 -68.88 6.07
C GLY A 63 -1.36 -67.95 5.79
N SER A 64 -1.10 -66.96 6.65
CA SER A 64 0.04 -66.01 6.48
C SER A 64 0.17 -65.50 5.04
N ALA A 65 -0.90 -64.92 4.54
CA ALA A 65 -1.03 -64.51 3.13
C ALA A 65 -0.89 -63.01 2.93
N LEU A 66 -0.23 -62.64 1.82
CA LEU A 66 -0.12 -61.23 1.35
C LEU A 66 -0.73 -61.14 -0.03
N SER A 67 -1.81 -60.40 -0.17
CA SER A 67 -2.36 -60.07 -1.50
C SER A 67 -1.50 -59.05 -2.24
N ARG A 68 -1.72 -58.95 -3.54
CA ARG A 68 -1.02 -58.01 -4.41
C ARG A 68 -2.05 -57.09 -5.05
N ASP A 69 -2.60 -56.19 -4.20
CA ASP A 69 -3.82 -55.40 -4.53
C ASP A 69 -3.54 -54.35 -5.57
N THR A 70 -2.41 -53.67 -5.49
CA THR A 70 -1.98 -52.63 -6.43
C THR A 70 -0.50 -52.72 -6.68
N VAL A 71 -0.10 -52.91 -7.94
CA VAL A 71 1.32 -52.83 -8.35
C VAL A 71 1.70 -51.38 -8.59
N LEU A 72 2.74 -50.91 -7.95
CA LEU A 72 3.28 -49.54 -8.12
C LEU A 72 4.43 -49.50 -9.15
N SER A 73 5.24 -50.53 -9.16
CA SER A 73 6.30 -50.72 -10.15
C SER A 73 6.73 -52.19 -10.19
N SER A 74 7.18 -52.69 -11.34
CA SER A 74 7.61 -54.08 -11.48
C SER A 74 8.56 -54.30 -12.65
N SER A 75 9.24 -55.46 -12.66
CA SER A 75 10.00 -55.94 -13.79
C SER A 75 9.14 -56.33 -15.03
N ASN A 76 7.80 -56.32 -14.84
CA ASN A 76 6.81 -56.56 -15.91
C ASN A 76 6.12 -55.23 -16.33
N SER A 77 6.91 -54.18 -16.54
CA SER A 77 6.40 -52.88 -17.03
C SER A 77 5.24 -52.30 -16.18
N GLY A 78 5.30 -52.47 -14.86
CA GLY A 78 4.28 -51.98 -13.94
C GLY A 78 3.06 -52.91 -13.78
N ASN A 79 3.03 -54.06 -14.42
CA ASN A 79 1.98 -55.06 -14.25
C ASN A 79 2.39 -56.14 -13.22
N LEU A 80 1.42 -56.96 -12.81
CA LEU A 80 1.67 -58.11 -11.94
C LEU A 80 2.74 -59.01 -12.56
N VAL A 81 3.74 -59.35 -11.77
CA VAL A 81 4.81 -60.30 -12.17
C VAL A 81 4.30 -61.71 -12.00
N ASN A 82 4.46 -62.52 -13.03
CA ASN A 82 4.24 -63.96 -13.00
C ASN A 82 5.54 -64.63 -12.48
N PHE A 83 5.71 -64.68 -11.16
CA PHE A 83 6.92 -65.17 -10.53
C PHE A 83 7.16 -66.62 -10.81
N SER A 84 8.39 -66.94 -11.20
CA SER A 84 8.87 -68.31 -11.46
C SER A 84 9.07 -69.11 -10.17
N ALA A 85 9.34 -70.44 -10.29
CA ALA A 85 9.67 -71.29 -9.16
C ALA A 85 11.01 -70.85 -8.50
N GLY A 86 11.04 -70.89 -7.17
CA GLY A 86 12.18 -70.44 -6.37
C GLY A 86 11.75 -69.63 -5.14
N THR A 87 12.71 -69.42 -4.25
CA THR A 87 12.47 -68.63 -3.05
C THR A 87 12.55 -67.14 -3.37
N LYS A 88 11.50 -66.40 -3.02
CA LYS A 88 11.42 -64.91 -3.13
C LYS A 88 11.63 -64.30 -1.77
N ASP A 89 12.33 -63.17 -1.73
CA ASP A 89 12.34 -62.27 -0.61
C ASP A 89 11.11 -61.38 -0.68
N VAL A 90 10.33 -61.31 0.42
CA VAL A 90 9.16 -60.46 0.57
C VAL A 90 9.38 -59.55 1.77
N PHE A 91 9.38 -58.25 1.57
CA PHE A 91 9.66 -57.30 2.65
C PHE A 91 8.88 -55.99 2.50
N ILE A 92 8.72 -55.26 3.63
CA ILE A 92 8.14 -53.92 3.61
C ILE A 92 9.23 -52.92 3.20
N ASN A 93 8.94 -52.13 2.18
CA ASN A 93 9.78 -51.04 1.69
C ASN A 93 8.90 -49.83 1.37
N TYR A 94 9.38 -48.63 1.66
CA TYR A 94 8.69 -47.41 1.30
C TYR A 94 9.01 -47.05 -0.15
N PRO A 95 8.08 -47.17 -1.10
CA PRO A 95 8.36 -46.92 -2.53
C PRO A 95 8.76 -45.45 -2.78
N ALA A 96 9.82 -45.26 -3.57
CA ALA A 96 10.36 -43.95 -3.89
C ALA A 96 9.29 -42.98 -4.46
N GLY A 97 8.37 -43.48 -5.31
CA GLY A 97 7.27 -42.68 -5.86
C GLY A 97 6.20 -42.26 -4.85
N ARG A 98 6.29 -42.70 -3.61
CA ARG A 98 5.43 -42.31 -2.49
C ARG A 98 6.18 -41.49 -1.43
N ALA A 99 7.50 -41.41 -1.51
CA ALA A 99 8.30 -40.59 -0.62
C ALA A 99 8.04 -39.11 -0.92
N ALA A 100 7.82 -38.32 0.12
CA ALA A 100 7.95 -36.88 -0.01
C ALA A 100 9.43 -36.57 -0.28
N ALA A 101 9.77 -36.25 -1.52
CA ALA A 101 11.14 -35.97 -1.87
C ALA A 101 11.59 -34.65 -1.23
N TYR A 102 12.61 -34.72 -0.37
CA TYR A 102 13.45 -33.56 -0.12
C TYR A 102 14.23 -33.29 -1.42
N ASP A 103 14.11 -32.08 -1.93
CA ASP A 103 14.94 -31.65 -3.04
C ASP A 103 16.42 -31.77 -2.63
N THR A 104 17.26 -32.30 -3.55
CA THR A 104 18.64 -32.64 -3.20
C THR A 104 19.46 -31.42 -2.82
N PRO A 105 20.39 -31.53 -1.84
CA PRO A 105 21.16 -30.39 -1.32
C PRO A 105 21.97 -29.58 -2.35
N SER A 106 22.14 -30.11 -3.57
CA SER A 106 22.91 -29.42 -4.62
C SER A 106 22.14 -28.35 -5.39
N GLN A 107 20.83 -28.23 -5.17
CA GLN A 107 19.97 -27.21 -5.83
C GLN A 107 19.14 -26.40 -4.85
N SER A 108 19.23 -26.65 -3.57
CA SER A 108 18.25 -26.12 -2.64
C SER A 108 18.84 -25.10 -1.71
N THR A 109 18.15 -24.02 -1.64
CA THR A 109 18.01 -23.17 -0.46
C THR A 109 17.22 -23.89 0.65
N GLY A 110 17.04 -25.22 0.63
CA GLY A 110 16.40 -26.02 1.68
C GLY A 110 14.86 -26.02 1.67
N ALA A 111 14.22 -25.91 0.51
CA ALA A 111 12.76 -25.89 0.41
C ALA A 111 12.15 -27.31 0.42
N PHE A 112 11.05 -27.48 1.16
CA PHE A 112 10.19 -28.65 1.07
C PHE A 112 9.22 -28.49 -0.12
N HIS A 113 9.21 -29.47 -1.03
CA HIS A 113 8.31 -29.45 -2.17
C HIS A 113 6.95 -30.06 -1.81
N VAL A 114 5.90 -29.24 -1.78
CA VAL A 114 4.53 -29.72 -1.55
C VAL A 114 3.91 -30.23 -2.85
N THR A 115 2.89 -31.10 -2.73
CA THR A 115 2.11 -31.58 -3.89
C THR A 115 1.43 -30.42 -4.61
N VAL A 116 1.43 -30.48 -5.96
CA VAL A 116 0.87 -29.44 -6.83
C VAL A 116 -0.28 -30.04 -7.65
N GLY A 117 -1.34 -29.25 -7.89
CA GLY A 117 -2.47 -29.67 -8.74
C GLY A 117 -3.55 -28.63 -8.83
N THR A 118 -4.47 -28.81 -9.78
CA THR A 118 -5.63 -27.92 -9.98
C THR A 118 -6.70 -28.11 -8.89
N THR A 119 -7.69 -27.21 -8.82
CA THR A 119 -8.86 -27.36 -7.94
C THR A 119 -9.58 -28.69 -8.18
N ALA A 120 -9.71 -29.12 -9.43
CA ALA A 120 -10.37 -30.39 -9.80
C ALA A 120 -9.58 -31.64 -9.35
N GLN A 121 -8.27 -31.50 -9.11
CA GLN A 121 -7.38 -32.57 -8.65
C GLN A 121 -7.22 -32.62 -7.14
N ARG A 122 -8.12 -31.98 -6.38
CA ARG A 122 -8.12 -32.08 -4.90
C ARG A 122 -8.39 -33.54 -4.52
N PRO A 123 -7.50 -34.16 -3.72
CA PRO A 123 -7.77 -35.49 -3.18
C PRO A 123 -8.90 -35.42 -2.14
N THR A 124 -9.45 -36.60 -1.77
CA THR A 124 -10.30 -36.68 -0.57
C THR A 124 -9.49 -36.16 0.62
N GLY A 125 -10.01 -35.11 1.27
CA GLY A 125 -9.26 -34.36 2.28
C GLY A 125 -9.07 -35.15 3.59
N ALA A 126 -7.87 -35.13 4.12
CA ALA A 126 -7.60 -35.46 5.52
C ALA A 126 -7.04 -34.23 6.24
N VAL A 127 -7.43 -34.03 7.49
CA VAL A 127 -7.02 -32.87 8.30
C VAL A 127 -5.51 -32.68 8.26
N GLY A 128 -5.07 -31.48 7.95
CA GLY A 128 -3.65 -31.13 7.87
C GLY A 128 -2.96 -31.40 6.54
N MET A 129 -3.67 -31.92 5.51
CA MET A 129 -3.12 -31.99 4.16
C MET A 129 -2.84 -30.59 3.62
N ILE A 130 -1.64 -30.39 3.06
CA ILE A 130 -1.18 -29.14 2.44
C ILE A 130 -0.81 -29.41 0.98
N ARG A 131 -1.22 -28.50 0.08
CA ARG A 131 -0.85 -28.53 -1.34
C ARG A 131 -0.81 -27.12 -1.95
N TYR A 132 -0.19 -26.99 -3.12
CA TYR A 132 -0.31 -25.80 -3.96
C TYR A 132 -1.39 -25.99 -5.02
N ASN A 133 -2.38 -25.10 -5.06
CA ASN A 133 -3.46 -25.11 -6.05
C ASN A 133 -3.06 -24.21 -7.24
N THR A 134 -2.85 -24.81 -8.40
CA THR A 134 -2.44 -24.08 -9.61
C THR A 134 -3.57 -23.29 -10.27
N THR A 135 -4.83 -23.66 -10.05
CA THR A 135 -5.99 -22.89 -10.55
C THR A 135 -6.07 -21.55 -9.83
N GLU A 136 -5.89 -21.57 -8.52
CA GLU A 136 -6.02 -20.39 -7.65
C GLU A 136 -4.66 -19.70 -7.37
N SER A 137 -3.55 -20.32 -7.80
CA SER A 137 -2.18 -19.85 -7.55
C SER A 137 -1.88 -19.64 -6.05
N GLN A 138 -2.39 -20.52 -5.18
CA GLN A 138 -2.27 -20.40 -3.73
C GLN A 138 -2.00 -21.75 -3.05
N TYR A 139 -1.33 -21.70 -1.91
CA TYR A 139 -1.26 -22.85 -1.00
C TYR A 139 -2.60 -23.02 -0.29
N GLU A 140 -3.01 -24.27 -0.15
CA GLU A 140 -4.25 -24.63 0.55
C GLU A 140 -4.02 -25.75 1.56
N VAL A 141 -4.80 -25.73 2.64
CA VAL A 141 -4.82 -26.73 3.71
C VAL A 141 -6.23 -27.26 3.89
N TYR A 142 -6.37 -28.56 4.12
CA TYR A 142 -7.65 -29.15 4.46
C TYR A 142 -7.87 -29.08 5.97
N ASN A 143 -8.94 -28.40 6.40
CA ASN A 143 -9.23 -28.15 7.82
C ASN A 143 -10.13 -29.20 8.49
N GLY A 144 -10.52 -30.24 7.76
CA GLY A 144 -11.45 -31.29 8.21
C GLY A 144 -12.83 -31.23 7.54
N SER A 145 -13.21 -30.09 6.97
CA SER A 145 -14.45 -29.93 6.19
C SER A 145 -14.21 -29.42 4.78
N ASP A 146 -13.28 -28.46 4.63
CA ASP A 146 -13.00 -27.80 3.37
C ASP A 146 -11.52 -27.56 3.14
N TRP A 147 -11.14 -27.40 1.88
CA TRP A 147 -9.85 -26.82 1.50
C TRP A 147 -9.89 -25.31 1.71
N LYS A 148 -9.08 -24.80 2.62
CA LYS A 148 -8.90 -23.38 2.92
C LYS A 148 -7.54 -22.93 2.39
N TYR A 149 -7.48 -21.75 1.80
CA TYR A 149 -6.20 -21.14 1.45
C TYR A 149 -5.45 -20.78 2.74
N PHE A 150 -4.13 -20.89 2.71
CA PHE A 150 -3.35 -20.18 3.69
C PHE A 150 -3.72 -18.72 3.51
N ALA A 151 -4.44 -18.15 4.47
CA ALA A 151 -4.59 -16.72 4.51
C ALA A 151 -3.16 -16.17 4.41
N GLN A 152 -2.88 -15.47 3.34
CA GLN A 152 -1.64 -14.72 3.24
C GLN A 152 -1.67 -13.86 4.49
N ALA A 153 -0.83 -14.19 5.46
CA ALA A 153 -0.76 -13.40 6.68
C ALA A 153 -0.63 -11.96 6.19
N SER A 154 -1.55 -11.12 6.61
CA SER A 154 -1.54 -9.70 6.23
C SER A 154 -0.29 -9.10 6.86
N TYR A 155 0.88 -9.36 6.24
CA TYR A 155 2.13 -8.78 6.70
C TYR A 155 1.99 -7.28 6.55
N PRO A 156 1.99 -6.54 7.66
CA PRO A 156 2.01 -5.10 7.58
C PRO A 156 3.24 -4.70 6.78
N TYR A 157 3.08 -3.75 5.90
CA TYR A 157 4.20 -3.13 5.22
C TYR A 157 4.22 -1.64 5.48
N SER A 158 5.41 -1.06 5.47
CA SER A 158 5.60 0.35 5.74
C SER A 158 5.58 1.14 4.46
N VAL A 159 4.93 2.31 4.53
CA VAL A 159 4.89 3.28 3.43
C VAL A 159 5.49 4.62 3.87
N GLU A 160 5.96 5.37 2.91
CA GLU A 160 6.18 6.81 3.02
C GLU A 160 4.93 7.51 2.50
N TYR A 161 4.57 8.63 3.12
CA TYR A 161 3.43 9.43 2.68
C TYR A 161 3.76 10.91 2.57
N LEU A 162 3.02 11.59 1.70
CA LEU A 162 2.91 13.03 1.63
C LEU A 162 1.43 13.39 1.58
N VAL A 163 0.96 14.20 2.54
CA VAL A 163 -0.41 14.68 2.61
C VAL A 163 -0.39 16.21 2.61
N ILE A 164 -0.85 16.79 1.52
CA ILE A 164 -0.95 18.24 1.33
C ILE A 164 -2.43 18.61 1.32
N ALA A 165 -2.84 19.53 2.18
CA ALA A 165 -4.19 20.07 2.20
C ALA A 165 -4.44 21.12 1.12
N GLY A 166 -5.70 21.52 0.93
CA GLY A 166 -6.03 22.64 0.05
C GLY A 166 -5.49 23.97 0.61
N GLY A 167 -4.95 24.82 -0.25
CA GLY A 167 -4.55 26.18 0.11
C GLY A 167 -5.76 27.09 0.39
N GLY A 168 -5.60 28.16 1.18
CA GLY A 168 -6.61 29.18 1.39
C GLY A 168 -6.72 30.13 0.19
N GLY A 169 -7.90 30.77 -0.01
CA GLY A 169 -8.10 31.83 -0.98
C GLY A 169 -7.45 33.14 -0.53
N GLY A 170 -7.02 33.95 -1.50
CA GLY A 170 -6.58 35.33 -1.23
C GLY A 170 -7.76 36.26 -0.88
N GLY A 171 -7.47 37.34 -0.16
CA GLY A 171 -8.46 38.38 0.19
C GLY A 171 -8.82 39.31 -0.98
N TRP A 172 -9.95 39.92 -0.91
CA TRP A 172 -10.42 40.95 -1.84
C TRP A 172 -9.86 42.32 -1.42
N ASP A 173 -9.74 43.29 -2.34
CA ASP A 173 -9.45 44.72 -2.07
C ASP A 173 -8.20 44.92 -1.21
N ARG A 174 -7.04 45.08 -1.76
CA ARG A 174 -5.75 45.10 -1.01
C ARG A 174 -5.63 43.87 -0.11
N GLY A 175 -6.13 42.76 -0.62
CA GLY A 175 -6.27 41.54 0.15
C GLY A 175 -4.94 40.90 0.46
N GLY A 176 -4.84 40.27 1.64
CA GLY A 176 -3.72 39.40 1.97
C GLY A 176 -3.68 38.13 1.11
N GLY A 177 -2.51 37.61 0.91
CA GLY A 177 -2.35 36.31 0.24
C GLY A 177 -2.87 35.14 1.09
N GLY A 178 -3.52 34.15 0.47
CA GLY A 178 -3.96 32.93 1.16
C GLY A 178 -2.78 32.12 1.66
N GLY A 179 -2.92 31.47 2.82
CA GLY A 179 -1.95 30.52 3.36
C GLY A 179 -1.92 29.23 2.56
N ALA A 180 -0.78 28.59 2.48
CA ALA A 180 -0.66 27.25 1.87
C ALA A 180 -1.38 26.19 2.73
N GLY A 181 -1.87 25.13 2.11
CA GLY A 181 -2.32 23.95 2.79
C GLY A 181 -1.19 23.31 3.60
N GLY A 182 -1.53 22.68 4.72
CA GLY A 182 -0.56 22.00 5.56
C GLY A 182 0.20 20.93 4.80
N PHE A 183 1.46 20.77 5.13
CA PHE A 183 2.39 19.80 4.52
C PHE A 183 2.76 18.77 5.58
N ARG A 184 2.38 17.51 5.39
CA ARG A 184 2.77 16.40 6.28
C ARG A 184 3.40 15.27 5.50
N THR A 185 4.57 14.85 5.94
CA THR A 185 5.29 13.71 5.37
C THR A 185 5.98 12.92 6.47
N ALA A 186 6.01 11.61 6.32
CA ALA A 186 6.84 10.72 7.12
C ALA A 186 7.07 9.40 6.39
N SER A 187 7.99 8.60 6.92
CA SER A 187 8.24 7.20 6.55
C SER A 187 7.80 6.27 7.68
N GLY A 188 7.69 4.98 7.39
CA GLY A 188 7.40 3.96 8.41
C GLY A 188 5.93 3.87 8.83
N PHE A 189 4.99 4.47 8.10
CA PHE A 189 3.57 4.30 8.38
C PHE A 189 3.14 2.88 8.00
N SER A 190 2.69 2.10 8.99
CA SER A 190 2.36 0.70 8.81
C SER A 190 0.95 0.51 8.28
N LEU A 191 0.81 -0.28 7.22
CA LEU A 191 -0.47 -0.66 6.60
C LEU A 191 -0.67 -2.17 6.71
N SER A 192 -1.91 -2.59 6.98
CA SER A 192 -2.29 -4.01 6.95
C SER A 192 -2.82 -4.38 5.57
N SER A 193 -2.26 -5.41 4.95
CA SER A 193 -2.70 -5.91 3.63
C SER A 193 -4.20 -6.24 3.63
N GLY A 194 -4.90 -5.92 2.55
CA GLY A 194 -6.34 -6.10 2.40
C GLY A 194 -7.21 -5.07 3.12
N THR A 195 -6.61 -4.14 3.91
CA THR A 195 -7.35 -3.10 4.63
C THR A 195 -7.55 -1.88 3.73
N GLN A 196 -8.73 -1.29 3.82
CA GLN A 196 -9.08 -0.05 3.13
C GLN A 196 -8.79 1.17 4.01
N TYR A 197 -8.11 2.14 3.43
CA TYR A 197 -7.75 3.42 4.07
C TYR A 197 -8.39 4.56 3.30
N THR A 198 -9.12 5.41 4.00
CA THR A 198 -9.74 6.60 3.40
C THR A 198 -8.66 7.59 2.99
N VAL A 199 -8.79 8.14 1.78
CA VAL A 199 -8.00 9.24 1.26
C VAL A 199 -8.93 10.38 0.93
N THR A 200 -8.78 11.53 1.61
CA THR A 200 -9.46 12.78 1.30
C THR A 200 -8.46 13.77 0.75
N VAL A 201 -8.76 14.36 -0.39
CA VAL A 201 -7.98 15.44 -0.99
C VAL A 201 -8.76 16.72 -0.82
N GLY A 202 -8.22 17.67 -0.04
CA GLY A 202 -8.86 18.94 0.26
C GLY A 202 -8.90 19.86 -0.95
N ALA A 203 -10.07 20.47 -1.21
CA ALA A 203 -10.20 21.54 -2.19
C ALA A 203 -9.58 22.83 -1.65
N GLY A 204 -9.10 23.68 -2.55
CA GLY A 204 -8.69 25.03 -2.20
C GLY A 204 -9.86 25.90 -1.76
N GLY A 205 -9.61 26.86 -0.87
CA GLY A 205 -10.60 27.85 -0.46
C GLY A 205 -10.88 28.86 -1.57
N ALA A 206 -12.13 29.33 -1.69
CA ALA A 206 -12.48 30.35 -2.66
C ALA A 206 -11.79 31.69 -2.32
N GLY A 207 -11.43 32.46 -3.31
CA GLY A 207 -10.94 33.84 -3.15
C GLY A 207 -12.05 34.79 -2.71
N GLY A 208 -11.69 35.84 -1.99
CA GLY A 208 -12.63 36.90 -1.58
C GLY A 208 -13.17 37.65 -2.78
N THR A 209 -14.47 37.93 -2.77
CA THR A 209 -15.19 38.62 -3.86
C THR A 209 -16.18 39.63 -3.33
N GLY A 210 -16.42 40.73 -4.09
CA GLY A 210 -17.53 41.65 -3.86
C GLY A 210 -17.29 42.72 -2.80
N SER A 211 -18.27 43.63 -2.64
CA SER A 211 -18.26 44.75 -1.70
C SER A 211 -18.87 44.35 -0.35
N GLY A 212 -18.18 44.69 0.73
CA GLY A 212 -18.67 44.51 2.10
C GLY A 212 -17.58 44.01 3.05
N THR A 213 -17.78 44.26 4.34
CA THR A 213 -16.80 44.00 5.41
C THR A 213 -16.52 42.50 5.66
N SER A 214 -17.15 41.60 4.94
CA SER A 214 -17.20 40.18 5.29
C SER A 214 -16.82 39.23 4.16
N ASN A 215 -16.01 39.64 3.21
CA ASN A 215 -15.58 38.79 2.09
C ASN A 215 -14.07 38.49 2.07
N PRO A 216 -13.47 37.92 3.13
CA PRO A 216 -12.11 37.41 3.08
C PRO A 216 -12.03 36.21 2.17
N GLY A 217 -10.82 35.80 1.81
CA GLY A 217 -10.59 34.49 1.24
C GLY A 217 -11.06 33.39 2.22
N LEU A 218 -11.55 32.30 1.66
CA LEU A 218 -11.96 31.15 2.48
C LEU A 218 -10.79 30.23 2.82
N VAL A 219 -10.90 29.57 3.95
CA VAL A 219 -9.95 28.53 4.37
C VAL A 219 -10.02 27.35 3.40
N GLY A 220 -8.89 26.72 3.08
CA GLY A 220 -8.83 25.49 2.32
C GLY A 220 -9.37 24.30 3.12
N ASN A 221 -9.72 23.24 2.44
CA ASN A 221 -10.18 22.02 3.08
C ASN A 221 -9.02 21.12 3.49
N ASN A 222 -9.22 20.35 4.55
CA ASN A 222 -8.25 19.38 5.02
C ASN A 222 -8.06 18.24 4.03
N SER A 223 -6.83 17.70 3.96
CA SER A 223 -6.53 16.40 3.34
C SER A 223 -6.28 15.36 4.42
N VAL A 224 -6.70 14.12 4.15
CA VAL A 224 -6.58 13.02 5.09
C VAL A 224 -6.05 11.77 4.39
N PHE A 225 -5.11 11.10 5.02
CA PHE A 225 -4.75 9.71 4.72
C PHE A 225 -4.83 8.89 6.00
N SER A 226 -5.78 7.98 6.09
CA SER A 226 -6.05 7.21 7.31
C SER A 226 -6.27 8.12 8.52
N THR A 227 -5.36 8.10 9.49
CA THR A 227 -5.36 8.94 10.70
C THR A 227 -4.55 10.23 10.54
N ILE A 228 -3.89 10.42 9.41
CA ILE A 228 -3.04 11.59 9.15
C ILE A 228 -3.91 12.70 8.55
N THR A 229 -4.10 13.78 9.29
CA THR A 229 -4.83 14.95 8.81
C THR A 229 -3.87 16.11 8.57
N SER A 230 -3.93 16.72 7.40
CA SER A 230 -3.27 17.97 7.06
C SER A 230 -4.32 19.08 7.00
N ASN A 231 -4.07 20.18 7.68
CA ASN A 231 -5.05 21.28 7.80
C ASN A 231 -5.08 22.16 6.57
N GLY A 232 -6.26 22.61 6.15
CA GLY A 232 -6.39 23.59 5.07
C GLY A 232 -5.64 24.89 5.37
N GLY A 233 -5.20 25.58 4.34
CA GLY A 233 -4.52 26.87 4.46
C GLY A 233 -5.48 28.00 4.88
N GLY A 234 -4.99 28.97 5.62
CA GLY A 234 -5.78 30.14 6.07
C GLY A 234 -6.24 31.02 4.92
N GLY A 235 -7.44 31.60 5.02
CA GLY A 235 -7.96 32.57 4.06
C GLY A 235 -7.40 33.98 4.28
N GLY A 236 -6.98 34.65 3.21
CA GLY A 236 -6.46 36.02 3.25
C GLY A 236 -7.49 37.03 3.69
N SER A 237 -7.13 37.98 4.58
CA SER A 237 -8.04 39.06 4.99
C SER A 237 -8.28 40.06 3.87
N ASN A 238 -9.36 40.82 3.98
CA ASN A 238 -9.66 41.97 3.11
C ASN A 238 -9.47 43.29 3.91
N ALA A 239 -9.36 44.41 3.20
CA ALA A 239 -9.05 45.72 3.80
C ALA A 239 -9.99 46.22 4.89
N GLU A 240 -11.19 45.72 4.94
CA GLU A 240 -12.26 46.13 5.88
C GLU A 240 -12.71 44.99 6.80
N GLY A 241 -12.06 43.84 6.71
CA GLY A 241 -12.45 42.60 7.34
C GLY A 241 -11.61 42.21 8.56
N PRO A 242 -11.86 41.01 9.09
CA PRO A 242 -11.16 40.49 10.25
C PRO A 242 -9.69 40.20 9.93
N ASP A 243 -8.90 39.85 10.94
CA ASP A 243 -7.52 39.36 10.84
C ASP A 243 -7.43 38.17 9.90
N ALA A 244 -6.23 37.99 9.41
CA ALA A 244 -5.93 36.91 8.48
C ALA A 244 -6.17 35.52 9.10
N GLY A 245 -6.73 34.60 8.32
CA GLY A 245 -7.11 33.25 8.77
C GLY A 245 -5.91 32.40 9.12
N SER A 246 -6.02 31.66 10.24
CA SER A 246 -5.09 30.59 10.59
C SER A 246 -5.38 29.32 9.83
N GLY A 247 -4.37 28.44 9.65
CA GLY A 247 -4.55 27.17 8.95
C GLY A 247 -3.31 26.28 8.99
N GLY A 248 -3.18 25.35 8.03
CA GLY A 248 -1.95 24.60 7.83
C GLY A 248 -0.76 25.54 7.73
N SER A 249 -0.82 26.52 6.81
CA SER A 249 -0.07 27.78 6.88
C SER A 249 -1.06 28.93 7.04
N GLY A 250 -0.66 29.96 7.76
CA GLY A 250 -1.49 31.15 8.01
C GLY A 250 -1.56 32.06 6.78
N ALA A 251 -2.64 32.82 6.63
CA ALA A 251 -2.79 33.79 5.56
C ALA A 251 -2.12 35.13 5.88
N GLY A 252 -1.87 35.91 4.86
CA GLY A 252 -1.38 37.30 4.98
C GLY A 252 -2.46 38.28 5.40
N ALA A 253 -2.06 39.31 6.14
CA ALA A 253 -2.94 40.44 6.51
C ALA A 253 -3.18 41.38 5.33
N ALA A 254 -4.35 41.96 5.25
CA ALA A 254 -4.70 42.97 4.23
C ALA A 254 -3.99 44.30 4.44
N GLY A 255 -3.76 45.04 3.35
CA GLY A 255 -3.27 46.42 3.37
C GLY A 255 -4.31 47.37 3.94
N SER A 256 -4.10 47.91 5.15
CA SER A 256 -5.03 48.71 5.88
C SER A 256 -4.33 49.89 6.57
N PRO A 257 -5.03 51.00 6.80
CA PRO A 257 -4.50 52.06 7.64
C PRO A 257 -4.25 51.65 9.10
N CYS A 258 -4.84 50.54 9.55
CA CYS A 258 -4.60 49.96 10.88
C CYS A 258 -3.71 48.71 10.77
N PRO A 259 -2.78 48.49 11.72
CA PRO A 259 -2.03 47.28 11.78
C PRO A 259 -2.94 46.05 11.83
N ALA A 260 -2.69 45.08 10.99
CA ALA A 260 -3.35 43.78 11.04
C ALA A 260 -2.31 42.67 11.06
N THR A 261 -2.56 41.63 11.81
CA THR A 261 -1.65 40.50 11.98
C THR A 261 -1.93 39.39 11.00
N GLY A 262 -0.86 38.75 10.56
CA GLY A 262 -0.94 37.54 9.74
C GLY A 262 -1.50 36.36 10.54
N GLY A 263 -2.18 35.46 9.84
CA GLY A 263 -2.72 34.25 10.42
C GLY A 263 -1.59 33.29 10.89
N SER A 264 -1.90 32.52 11.91
CA SER A 264 -0.94 31.53 12.44
C SER A 264 -0.94 30.25 11.61
N GLY A 265 0.25 29.71 11.34
CA GLY A 265 0.44 28.37 10.80
C GLY A 265 0.33 27.32 11.90
N THR A 266 -0.13 26.13 11.53
CA THR A 266 -0.11 24.96 12.43
C THR A 266 1.31 24.41 12.54
N ALA A 267 1.81 24.31 13.76
CA ALA A 267 3.15 23.76 14.03
C ALA A 267 3.35 22.38 13.36
N GLY A 268 4.46 22.21 12.65
CA GLY A 268 4.81 20.99 11.92
C GLY A 268 4.01 20.78 10.62
N GLN A 269 3.21 21.77 10.18
CA GLN A 269 2.48 21.72 8.91
C GLN A 269 2.77 22.92 8.00
N GLY A 270 3.09 24.07 8.56
CA GLY A 270 3.39 25.27 7.80
C GLY A 270 3.75 26.45 8.70
N ASN A 271 3.90 27.62 8.09
CA ASN A 271 4.36 28.84 8.75
C ASN A 271 3.29 29.93 8.77
N ASN A 272 3.54 30.95 9.58
CA ASN A 272 2.62 32.11 9.68
C ASN A 272 2.59 32.93 8.39
N GLY A 273 1.48 33.59 8.14
CA GLY A 273 1.39 34.68 7.17
C GLY A 273 2.11 35.94 7.66
N GLY A 274 2.36 36.86 6.78
CA GLY A 274 2.94 38.18 7.09
C GLY A 274 1.94 39.15 7.68
N ASP A 275 2.44 40.16 8.40
CA ASP A 275 1.65 41.28 8.94
C ASP A 275 1.49 42.39 7.91
N SER A 276 0.45 43.20 8.01
CA SER A 276 0.25 44.31 7.11
C SER A 276 1.27 45.43 7.30
N GLY A 277 1.64 46.08 6.20
CA GLY A 277 2.36 47.35 6.26
C GLY A 277 1.42 48.47 6.71
N VAL A 278 1.89 49.33 7.63
CA VAL A 278 1.20 50.56 8.02
C VAL A 278 1.78 51.73 7.28
N GLY A 279 1.00 52.49 6.60
CA GLY A 279 1.43 53.76 5.98
C GLY A 279 0.74 54.03 4.62
N GLY A 280 -0.05 55.11 4.63
CA GLY A 280 -0.58 55.68 3.39
C GLY A 280 0.51 56.40 2.58
N PRO A 281 0.26 56.71 1.29
CA PRO A 281 -0.99 56.40 0.62
C PRO A 281 -1.11 54.98 0.03
N ASN A 282 -0.04 54.19 -0.06
CA ASN A 282 -0.02 52.95 -0.82
C ASN A 282 0.12 51.73 0.11
N TYR A 283 -0.97 51.33 0.71
CA TYR A 283 -1.03 50.21 1.64
C TYR A 283 -0.72 48.87 0.98
N GLY A 284 0.37 48.20 1.41
CA GLY A 284 0.73 46.86 0.95
C GLY A 284 0.18 45.76 1.87
N ALA A 285 -0.55 44.82 1.31
CA ALA A 285 -0.98 43.62 1.98
C ALA A 285 0.15 42.59 2.11
N ALA A 286 0.08 41.72 3.09
CA ALA A 286 1.08 40.71 3.34
C ALA A 286 0.87 39.44 2.54
N GLY A 287 1.93 38.69 2.34
CA GLY A 287 1.87 37.36 1.75
C GLY A 287 1.44 36.29 2.74
N GLY A 288 0.77 35.26 2.26
CA GLY A 288 0.45 34.06 3.03
C GLY A 288 1.68 33.21 3.33
N GLY A 289 1.68 32.46 4.42
CA GLY A 289 2.72 31.51 4.78
C GLY A 289 2.75 30.30 3.85
N GLY A 290 3.94 29.78 3.62
CA GLY A 290 4.19 28.51 2.91
C GLY A 290 4.65 27.41 3.87
N ALA A 291 4.79 26.20 3.39
CA ALA A 291 5.29 25.09 4.21
C ALA A 291 6.76 25.26 4.60
N GLY A 292 7.56 25.94 3.77
CA GLY A 292 9.00 26.13 3.98
C GLY A 292 9.38 27.48 4.60
N ALA A 293 8.52 28.51 4.48
CA ALA A 293 8.83 29.85 4.95
C ALA A 293 7.58 30.64 5.37
N THR A 294 7.75 31.63 6.23
CA THR A 294 6.73 32.63 6.56
C THR A 294 6.41 33.50 5.35
N GLY A 295 5.17 34.02 5.30
CA GLY A 295 4.84 35.07 4.36
C GLY A 295 5.58 36.38 4.70
N SER A 296 5.94 37.15 3.68
CA SER A 296 6.55 38.46 3.88
C SER A 296 5.51 39.49 4.34
N ASN A 297 5.91 40.39 5.22
CA ASN A 297 5.07 41.51 5.62
C ASN A 297 4.80 42.43 4.43
N GLY A 298 3.65 43.06 4.45
CA GLY A 298 3.36 44.17 3.58
C GLY A 298 4.17 45.41 4.00
N ALA A 299 4.44 46.32 3.08
CA ALA A 299 5.10 47.60 3.34
C ALA A 299 4.40 48.72 2.57
N THR A 300 4.71 50.02 2.91
CA THR A 300 4.21 51.12 2.15
C THR A 300 4.58 50.98 0.69
N GLY A 301 3.57 50.89 -0.18
CA GLY A 301 3.78 50.75 -1.64
C GLY A 301 4.26 49.35 -2.08
N SER A 302 4.27 48.34 -1.22
CA SER A 302 4.71 46.99 -1.60
C SER A 302 3.89 45.90 -0.91
N GLY A 303 3.30 45.03 -1.71
CA GLY A 303 2.71 43.78 -1.25
C GLY A 303 3.78 42.77 -0.86
N GLY A 304 3.57 42.01 0.22
CA GLY A 304 4.46 40.94 0.68
C GLY A 304 4.41 39.72 -0.22
N ASN A 305 5.54 39.10 -0.45
CA ASN A 305 5.60 37.83 -1.16
C ASN A 305 5.08 36.67 -0.30
N GLY A 306 4.43 35.72 -0.94
CA GLY A 306 4.08 34.45 -0.30
C GLY A 306 5.31 33.66 0.14
N GLY A 307 5.20 32.99 1.27
CA GLY A 307 6.22 32.08 1.79
C GLY A 307 6.46 30.89 0.85
N ASN A 308 7.70 30.53 0.66
CA ASN A 308 8.05 29.38 -0.16
C ASN A 308 7.53 28.07 0.43
N GLY A 309 7.18 27.15 -0.42
CA GLY A 309 6.85 25.78 -0.08
C GLY A 309 8.06 24.91 0.22
N THR A 310 7.80 23.63 0.42
CA THR A 310 8.82 22.62 0.72
C THR A 310 8.90 21.61 -0.43
N ALA A 311 10.14 21.27 -0.81
CA ALA A 311 10.40 20.27 -1.85
C ALA A 311 10.25 18.85 -1.30
N SER A 312 9.71 17.95 -2.12
CA SER A 312 9.64 16.51 -1.86
C SER A 312 9.91 15.73 -3.13
N SER A 313 10.62 14.62 -3.02
CA SER A 313 10.88 13.68 -4.12
C SER A 313 10.03 12.42 -4.03
N ILE A 314 8.98 12.43 -3.22
CA ILE A 314 8.11 11.26 -3.03
C ILE A 314 7.39 10.81 -4.31
N SER A 315 7.16 11.72 -5.24
CA SER A 315 6.55 11.47 -6.56
C SER A 315 7.50 10.84 -7.59
N GLY A 316 8.75 10.56 -7.20
CA GLY A 316 9.80 10.06 -8.10
C GLY A 316 10.70 11.16 -8.70
N SER A 317 10.31 12.43 -8.58
CA SER A 317 11.11 13.61 -8.94
C SER A 317 10.90 14.70 -7.90
N SER A 318 11.86 15.65 -7.79
CA SER A 318 11.74 16.75 -6.84
C SER A 318 10.68 17.75 -7.29
N VAL A 319 9.63 17.92 -6.48
CA VAL A 319 8.54 18.89 -6.70
C VAL A 319 8.38 19.71 -5.43
N THR A 320 8.23 21.03 -5.57
CA THR A 320 7.95 21.92 -4.44
C THR A 320 6.43 22.06 -4.29
N TYR A 321 5.93 21.93 -3.06
CA TYR A 321 4.51 21.99 -2.71
C TYR A 321 4.25 23.07 -1.64
N ALA A 322 3.00 23.48 -1.53
CA ALA A 322 2.50 24.31 -0.44
C ALA A 322 3.21 25.67 -0.32
N GLY A 323 3.26 26.44 -1.43
CA GLY A 323 3.65 27.85 -1.42
C GLY A 323 2.49 28.76 -1.05
N GLY A 324 2.74 29.83 -0.28
CA GLY A 324 1.75 30.85 0.08
C GLY A 324 1.43 31.81 -1.06
N GLY A 325 0.25 32.47 -1.04
CA GLY A 325 -0.14 33.50 -2.00
C GLY A 325 0.53 34.85 -1.73
N GLY A 326 0.73 35.66 -2.77
CA GLY A 326 1.25 37.05 -2.66
C GLY A 326 0.17 38.04 -2.19
N GLY A 327 0.56 39.08 -1.47
CA GLY A 327 -0.32 40.16 -1.00
C GLY A 327 -0.54 41.26 -2.03
N GLY A 328 -1.78 41.77 -2.12
CA GLY A 328 -2.19 42.87 -3.00
C GLY A 328 -1.68 44.24 -2.56
N THR A 329 -1.93 45.28 -3.37
CA THR A 329 -1.57 46.68 -3.07
C THR A 329 -2.69 47.65 -3.36
N TYR A 330 -2.58 48.85 -2.77
CA TYR A 330 -3.27 50.02 -3.22
C TYR A 330 -2.49 50.64 -4.40
N ASP A 331 -3.03 51.57 -5.09
CA ASP A 331 -2.59 52.24 -6.30
C ASP A 331 -1.07 52.41 -6.50
N GLY A 332 -0.56 52.02 -7.69
CA GLY A 332 0.83 52.26 -8.10
C GLY A 332 1.91 51.44 -7.37
N GLY A 333 1.54 50.58 -6.44
CA GLY A 333 2.46 49.78 -5.63
C GLY A 333 2.95 48.52 -6.34
N THR A 334 4.05 47.97 -5.84
CA THR A 334 4.54 46.63 -6.26
C THR A 334 3.75 45.52 -5.61
N VAL A 335 3.22 44.61 -6.38
CA VAL A 335 2.43 43.48 -5.88
C VAL A 335 3.31 42.32 -5.40
N GLY A 336 2.83 41.56 -4.45
CA GLY A 336 3.50 40.38 -3.94
C GLY A 336 3.44 39.21 -4.92
N ASN A 337 4.56 38.51 -5.08
CA ASN A 337 4.62 37.25 -5.84
C ASN A 337 4.16 36.07 -4.96
N GLY A 338 3.56 35.08 -5.55
CA GLY A 338 3.31 33.80 -4.88
C GLY A 338 4.61 33.06 -4.59
N GLY A 339 4.63 32.35 -3.45
CA GLY A 339 5.74 31.50 -3.07
C GLY A 339 5.91 30.29 -4.01
N SER A 340 7.14 29.83 -4.19
CA SER A 340 7.41 28.60 -4.90
C SER A 340 6.62 27.43 -4.30
N GLY A 341 6.14 26.50 -5.12
CA GLY A 341 5.26 25.40 -4.67
C GLY A 341 3.78 25.71 -4.88
N GLY A 342 3.46 26.56 -5.88
CA GLY A 342 2.12 26.75 -6.40
C GLY A 342 1.37 27.93 -5.81
N GLY A 343 2.03 28.86 -5.12
CA GLY A 343 1.38 30.07 -4.63
C GLY A 343 0.94 30.99 -5.79
N GLY A 344 -0.28 31.57 -5.70
CA GLY A 344 -0.80 32.53 -6.67
C GLY A 344 -0.21 33.92 -6.47
N ASN A 345 0.12 34.63 -7.55
CA ASN A 345 0.55 36.03 -7.50
C ASN A 345 -0.61 36.96 -7.13
N ALA A 346 -0.32 38.03 -6.45
CA ALA A 346 -1.32 39.06 -6.24
C ALA A 346 -1.77 39.72 -7.56
N GLY A 347 -2.94 40.32 -7.54
CA GLY A 347 -3.48 41.08 -8.66
C GLY A 347 -2.65 42.29 -9.00
N ALA A 348 -2.51 42.57 -10.28
CA ALA A 348 -1.79 43.76 -10.76
C ALA A 348 -2.30 45.03 -10.03
N SER A 349 -1.38 45.95 -9.73
CA SER A 349 -1.73 47.27 -9.18
C SER A 349 -2.79 47.96 -10.04
N GLY A 350 -3.67 48.72 -9.41
CA GLY A 350 -4.77 49.41 -10.11
C GLY A 350 -6.07 48.59 -10.24
N GLY A 351 -6.28 47.58 -9.38
CA GLY A 351 -7.53 46.83 -9.29
C GLY A 351 -7.52 45.44 -9.91
N GLY A 352 -6.33 44.85 -10.12
CA GLY A 352 -6.18 43.51 -10.67
C GLY A 352 -6.64 42.42 -9.70
N ASN A 353 -7.14 41.32 -10.25
CA ASN A 353 -7.51 40.11 -9.53
C ASN A 353 -6.28 39.25 -9.19
N GLY A 354 -6.26 38.70 -8.00
CA GLY A 354 -5.26 37.71 -7.60
C GLY A 354 -5.35 36.42 -8.43
N SER A 355 -4.22 35.83 -8.69
CA SER A 355 -4.12 34.51 -9.38
C SER A 355 -4.46 33.39 -8.40
N SER A 356 -5.10 32.34 -8.91
CA SER A 356 -5.33 31.15 -8.14
C SER A 356 -4.02 30.40 -7.84
N GLY A 357 -3.96 29.73 -6.70
CA GLY A 357 -2.95 28.72 -6.40
C GLY A 357 -3.03 27.55 -7.37
N THR A 358 -1.89 26.94 -7.65
CA THR A 358 -1.79 25.79 -8.55
C THR A 358 -2.50 24.58 -7.95
N ALA A 359 -3.35 23.94 -8.74
CA ALA A 359 -4.02 22.71 -8.35
C ALA A 359 -3.03 21.58 -8.01
N ASN A 360 -3.39 20.70 -7.07
CA ASN A 360 -2.58 19.56 -6.61
C ASN A 360 -1.22 19.93 -6.01
N THR A 361 -1.10 21.17 -5.50
CA THR A 361 0.09 21.63 -4.79
C THR A 361 -0.22 22.14 -3.38
N GLY A 362 -1.49 22.43 -3.08
CA GLY A 362 -1.88 23.10 -1.84
C GLY A 362 -1.46 24.56 -1.77
N GLY A 363 -1.19 25.21 -2.91
CA GLY A 363 -0.75 26.60 -2.95
C GLY A 363 -1.84 27.57 -2.53
N GLY A 364 -1.52 28.63 -1.78
CA GLY A 364 -2.44 29.72 -1.42
C GLY A 364 -2.78 30.61 -2.61
N GLY A 365 -3.97 31.20 -2.67
CA GLY A 365 -4.38 32.19 -3.69
C GLY A 365 -3.81 33.58 -3.45
N GLY A 366 -3.50 34.33 -4.50
CA GLY A 366 -3.02 35.71 -4.41
C GLY A 366 -4.11 36.69 -4.00
N GLY A 367 -3.78 37.76 -3.27
CA GLY A 367 -4.69 38.82 -2.91
C GLY A 367 -5.04 39.75 -4.10
N GLY A 368 -6.25 40.32 -4.08
CA GLY A 368 -6.68 41.36 -5.02
C GLY A 368 -6.05 42.71 -4.72
N SER A 369 -5.79 43.53 -5.75
CA SER A 369 -5.29 44.89 -5.63
C SER A 369 -6.41 45.94 -5.88
N THR A 370 -6.16 47.19 -5.58
CA THR A 370 -7.16 48.29 -5.72
C THR A 370 -6.54 49.48 -6.41
N ASN A 371 -7.36 50.25 -7.19
CA ASN A 371 -6.93 51.50 -7.79
C ASN A 371 -7.04 52.66 -6.79
N GLY A 372 -6.35 53.81 -7.11
CA GLY A 372 -6.24 54.98 -6.24
C GLY A 372 -7.54 55.68 -5.87
N SER A 373 -8.60 55.50 -6.62
CA SER A 373 -9.94 56.02 -6.33
C SER A 373 -10.84 54.99 -5.63
N ALA A 374 -10.30 53.76 -5.37
CA ALA A 374 -11.06 52.62 -4.79
C ALA A 374 -12.36 52.26 -5.57
N THR A 375 -12.42 52.63 -6.84
CA THR A 375 -13.55 52.33 -7.74
C THR A 375 -13.41 50.99 -8.42
N VAL A 376 -12.16 50.52 -8.62
CA VAL A 376 -11.86 49.21 -9.15
C VAL A 376 -11.12 48.41 -8.07
N ARG A 377 -11.75 47.32 -7.63
CA ARG A 377 -11.25 46.45 -6.56
C ARG A 377 -11.14 45.02 -7.06
N GLY A 378 -9.92 44.47 -7.01
CA GLY A 378 -9.64 43.12 -7.47
C GLY A 378 -10.12 42.06 -6.51
N THR A 379 -10.60 40.96 -7.03
CA THR A 379 -10.94 39.75 -6.25
C THR A 379 -9.68 39.01 -5.85
N GLY A 380 -9.72 38.26 -4.76
CA GLY A 380 -8.68 37.28 -4.42
C GLY A 380 -8.72 36.06 -5.35
N GLY A 381 -7.58 35.44 -5.58
CA GLY A 381 -7.49 34.14 -6.26
C GLY A 381 -7.93 33.02 -5.34
N ALA A 382 -8.47 31.95 -5.89
CA ALA A 382 -8.76 30.75 -5.13
C ALA A 382 -7.46 30.03 -4.72
N GLY A 383 -7.47 29.29 -3.61
CA GLY A 383 -6.39 28.36 -3.28
C GLY A 383 -6.35 27.15 -4.22
N GLY A 384 -5.19 26.55 -4.38
CA GLY A 384 -5.03 25.29 -5.11
C GLY A 384 -5.50 24.08 -4.27
N SER A 385 -6.00 23.03 -4.91
CA SER A 385 -6.30 21.76 -4.24
C SER A 385 -5.03 21.13 -3.65
N GLY A 386 -5.22 20.28 -2.64
CA GLY A 386 -4.19 19.43 -2.07
C GLY A 386 -3.86 18.21 -2.94
N ILE A 387 -3.02 17.34 -2.41
CA ILE A 387 -2.61 16.07 -3.01
C ILE A 387 -2.24 15.08 -1.91
N VAL A 388 -2.48 13.79 -2.13
CA VAL A 388 -1.98 12.72 -1.27
C VAL A 388 -1.14 11.76 -2.11
N ILE A 389 0.07 11.48 -1.63
CA ILE A 389 0.99 10.55 -2.28
C ILE A 389 1.43 9.51 -1.27
N ILE A 390 1.37 8.23 -1.67
CA ILE A 390 1.80 7.08 -0.87
C ILE A 390 2.81 6.33 -1.72
N ARG A 391 3.98 6.01 -1.15
CA ARG A 391 4.95 5.17 -1.86
C ARG A 391 5.57 4.10 -0.95
N TYR A 392 6.00 3.02 -1.55
CA TYR A 392 6.73 1.94 -0.91
C TYR A 392 7.67 1.25 -1.88
N LEU A 393 8.72 0.61 -1.35
CA LEU A 393 9.72 -0.10 -2.14
C LEU A 393 9.15 -1.41 -2.71
N GLY A 394 9.47 -1.70 -3.97
CA GLY A 394 9.14 -2.95 -4.65
C GLY A 394 7.89 -2.90 -5.52
N ALA A 395 7.42 -4.09 -5.91
CA ALA A 395 6.25 -4.27 -6.78
C ALA A 395 4.95 -3.78 -6.13
N GLN A 396 3.94 -3.52 -6.96
CA GLN A 396 2.62 -3.09 -6.49
C GLN A 396 2.00 -4.09 -5.52
N ARG A 397 1.60 -3.60 -4.33
CA ARG A 397 0.92 -4.38 -3.27
C ARG A 397 -0.48 -3.87 -2.99
N GLY A 398 -0.76 -2.60 -3.25
CA GLY A 398 -2.04 -1.97 -3.00
C GLY A 398 -2.68 -1.43 -4.28
N THR A 399 -3.92 -0.93 -4.16
CA THR A 399 -4.69 -0.31 -5.23
C THR A 399 -5.24 1.05 -4.80
N GLY A 400 -5.58 1.89 -5.77
CA GLY A 400 -6.13 3.23 -5.55
C GLY A 400 -5.20 4.34 -6.03
N GLY A 401 -5.79 5.47 -6.43
CA GLY A 401 -5.08 6.58 -7.06
C GLY A 401 -4.47 6.23 -8.42
N THR A 402 -3.67 7.13 -8.97
CA THR A 402 -2.85 6.85 -10.15
C THR A 402 -1.56 6.18 -9.72
N VAL A 403 -1.28 4.99 -10.27
CA VAL A 403 -0.10 4.19 -9.90
C VAL A 403 1.02 4.40 -10.91
N THR A 404 2.23 4.69 -10.41
CA THR A 404 3.45 4.82 -11.19
C THR A 404 4.61 4.11 -10.49
N SER A 405 5.75 3.96 -11.18
CA SER A 405 6.97 3.40 -10.59
C SER A 405 8.17 4.28 -10.90
N SER A 406 9.02 4.53 -9.92
CA SER A 406 10.27 5.29 -10.07
C SER A 406 11.28 4.88 -9.00
N GLY A 407 12.54 4.70 -9.40
CA GLY A 407 13.63 4.39 -8.45
C GLY A 407 13.43 3.13 -7.61
N GLY A 408 12.70 2.12 -8.12
CA GLY A 408 12.37 0.90 -7.39
C GLY A 408 11.16 1.04 -6.45
N TYR A 409 10.51 2.20 -6.40
CA TYR A 409 9.28 2.45 -5.63
C TYR A 409 8.04 2.29 -6.49
N THR A 410 6.97 1.77 -5.89
CA THR A 410 5.60 1.93 -6.37
C THR A 410 4.97 3.15 -5.69
N ILE A 411 4.35 4.03 -6.48
CA ILE A 411 3.84 5.35 -6.05
C ILE A 411 2.37 5.45 -6.42
N HIS A 412 1.52 5.73 -5.43
CA HIS A 412 0.09 6.00 -5.59
C HIS A 412 -0.16 7.48 -5.37
N THR A 413 -0.71 8.16 -6.38
CA THR A 413 -0.99 9.60 -6.34
C THR A 413 -2.49 9.83 -6.42
N PHE A 414 -3.04 10.56 -5.43
CA PHE A 414 -4.43 10.96 -5.36
C PHE A 414 -4.54 12.47 -5.54
N THR A 415 -5.16 12.89 -6.63
CA THR A 415 -5.53 14.29 -6.92
C THR A 415 -7.01 14.55 -6.63
N THR A 416 -7.77 13.52 -6.31
CA THR A 416 -9.17 13.54 -5.84
C THR A 416 -9.32 12.53 -4.71
N SER A 417 -10.35 12.72 -3.88
CA SER A 417 -10.66 11.79 -2.79
C SER A 417 -11.00 10.40 -3.30
N GLY A 418 -10.66 9.37 -2.51
CA GLY A 418 -10.87 7.98 -2.85
C GLY A 418 -10.48 7.04 -1.71
N THR A 419 -10.14 5.83 -2.06
CA THR A 419 -9.71 4.79 -1.11
C THR A 419 -8.38 4.19 -1.58
N TYR A 420 -7.48 3.98 -0.65
CA TYR A 420 -6.30 3.15 -0.82
C TYR A 420 -6.57 1.78 -0.18
N THR A 421 -6.48 0.69 -0.94
CA THR A 421 -6.54 -0.68 -0.40
C THR A 421 -5.12 -1.25 -0.37
N ALA A 422 -4.64 -1.57 0.82
CA ALA A 422 -3.27 -2.03 1.06
C ALA A 422 -3.06 -3.50 0.73
#